data_d60a00dbceaaee25b4469b57f2092835
#
_entry.id   d60a00dbceaaee25b4469b57f2092835
#
_cell.length_a   1.000
_cell.length_b   1.000
_cell.length_c   1.000
_cell.angle_alpha   90.00
_cell.angle_beta   90.00
_cell.angle_gamma   90.00
#
_symmetry.space_group_name_H-M   'P 1'
#
loop_
_entity.id
_entity.type
_entity.pdbx_description
1 polymer ?
#
loop_
_entity_poly.entity_id
_entity_poly.type
_entity_poly.pdbx_seq_one_letter_code
_entity_poly.pdbx_strand_id
1 'polypeptide(L)'
;MPTFTVQKGYDKSSEIEIPSSGLMVIGRDRNCDIVLNKGDVSRRHAKVEVVDGKVFIEDLRSSNGTFVNSLPINRRLELKHMDVVQVGKNVFVFNDSESQIPDTETISFKTIQRPTDYYSFEFMEHIIKELETNISKVFKGKPKAIRNILIALISDGHILIEDAPGVGKSILAQSLAKSIQGTYKRIQFTPDMLPSDITGTSIYNEQSADFSFIPGPIFGNIILADEINRTTPRTQSSLLECMSESVITIDGVPHVLSKPFFVVATQNPQDYHGTYPLPEPQLDRFLMRISIGYPSEEAEKEILDSQQHAHPLNNISYVVKAMEIVQCQALVRQVHISDDIKDYIVKLVSATRKHPALATGCSPRASLALMRTSQGLAAFYGRKYVIPRDIRELAVPVLAHRMTLKLRAEGEWESTSDVLEEIIGKIPVANEEKSI
;
A
#
# COMPACT_ATOMS: atom_id res chain seq x y z
N MET A 1 18.43 25.68 -21.75
CA MET A 1 17.18 25.13 -22.30
C MET A 1 16.74 23.96 -21.45
N PRO A 2 15.45 23.82 -21.16
CA PRO A 2 14.97 22.67 -20.40
C PRO A 2 15.16 21.35 -21.17
N THR A 3 15.46 20.27 -20.47
CA THR A 3 15.69 18.96 -21.05
C THR A 3 14.97 17.85 -20.30
N PHE A 4 14.71 16.74 -20.98
CA PHE A 4 14.38 15.46 -20.35
C PHE A 4 15.58 14.54 -20.40
N THR A 5 16.09 14.10 -19.24
CA THR A 5 17.07 13.02 -19.17
C THR A 5 16.33 11.69 -19.04
N VAL A 6 16.62 10.74 -19.94
CA VAL A 6 15.98 9.42 -19.94
C VAL A 6 16.64 8.51 -18.90
N GLN A 7 15.89 8.12 -17.87
CA GLN A 7 16.37 7.17 -16.87
C GLN A 7 16.03 5.71 -17.19
N LYS A 8 14.90 5.46 -17.87
CA LYS A 8 14.44 4.10 -18.16
C LYS A 8 13.59 4.06 -19.43
N GLY A 9 13.88 3.12 -20.32
CA GLY A 9 12.99 2.69 -21.40
C GLY A 9 13.37 3.15 -22.79
N TYR A 10 13.34 4.39 -23.11
CA TYR A 10 13.88 5.01 -24.35
C TYR A 10 15.41 5.04 -24.26
N ASP A 11 16.17 5.32 -25.30
CA ASP A 11 17.63 5.27 -25.24
C ASP A 11 18.21 5.75 -23.91
N LYS A 12 18.69 4.81 -23.07
CA LYS A 12 19.21 5.10 -21.74
C LYS A 12 20.34 6.13 -21.84
N SER A 13 20.25 7.19 -21.01
CA SER A 13 21.23 8.29 -20.93
C SER A 13 21.18 9.30 -22.08
N SER A 14 20.13 9.32 -22.91
CA SER A 14 19.92 10.39 -23.86
C SER A 14 19.25 11.59 -23.19
N GLU A 15 19.68 12.78 -23.53
CA GLU A 15 18.98 14.03 -23.22
C GLU A 15 18.10 14.42 -24.40
N ILE A 16 16.84 14.77 -24.11
CA ILE A 16 15.87 15.25 -25.09
C ILE A 16 15.64 16.73 -24.80
N GLU A 17 16.03 17.58 -25.73
CA GLU A 17 15.80 19.02 -25.58
C GLU A 17 14.31 19.35 -25.74
N ILE A 18 13.79 20.17 -24.82
CA ILE A 18 12.44 20.73 -24.90
C ILE A 18 12.54 22.10 -25.58
N PRO A 19 11.82 22.33 -26.70
CA PRO A 19 11.86 23.60 -27.40
C PRO A 19 11.50 24.77 -26.48
N SER A 20 12.12 25.91 -26.67
CA SER A 20 11.87 27.13 -25.87
C SER A 20 10.44 27.70 -26.01
N SER A 21 9.70 27.26 -27.02
CA SER A 21 8.26 27.57 -27.22
C SER A 21 7.63 26.48 -28.09
N GLY A 22 6.35 26.21 -27.90
CA GLY A 22 5.61 25.25 -28.72
C GLY A 22 5.08 24.05 -27.97
N LEU A 23 4.66 23.05 -28.73
CA LEU A 23 4.03 21.82 -28.26
C LEU A 23 4.86 20.60 -28.70
N MET A 24 5.13 19.69 -27.80
CA MET A 24 5.75 18.39 -28.04
C MET A 24 4.80 17.27 -27.60
N VAL A 25 4.63 16.25 -28.41
CA VAL A 25 3.77 15.10 -28.13
C VAL A 25 4.61 13.86 -27.88
N ILE A 26 4.30 13.15 -26.79
CA ILE A 26 4.89 11.87 -26.41
C ILE A 26 3.88 10.77 -26.71
N GLY A 27 4.29 9.71 -27.40
CA GLY A 27 3.40 8.61 -27.72
C GLY A 27 4.07 7.52 -28.53
N ARG A 28 3.30 6.47 -28.90
CA ARG A 28 3.83 5.40 -29.76
C ARG A 28 3.63 5.62 -31.26
N ASP A 29 2.87 6.64 -31.67
CA ASP A 29 2.70 6.99 -33.07
C ASP A 29 4.00 7.57 -33.60
N ARG A 30 4.36 7.22 -34.86
CA ARG A 30 5.58 7.71 -35.52
C ARG A 30 5.58 9.21 -35.77
N ASN A 31 4.41 9.84 -35.70
CA ASN A 31 4.24 11.29 -35.83
C ASN A 31 4.37 12.05 -34.49
N CYS A 32 4.68 11.36 -33.37
CA CYS A 32 4.98 12.00 -32.12
C CYS A 32 6.42 12.51 -32.09
N ASP A 33 6.68 13.60 -31.37
CA ASP A 33 8.02 14.17 -31.21
C ASP A 33 8.93 13.25 -30.37
N ILE A 34 8.34 12.58 -29.36
CA ILE A 34 9.01 11.50 -28.63
C ILE A 34 8.25 10.21 -28.90
N VAL A 35 8.86 9.32 -29.69
CA VAL A 35 8.25 8.04 -30.09
C VAL A 35 8.67 6.94 -29.15
N LEU A 36 7.71 6.40 -28.37
CA LEU A 36 7.91 5.33 -27.41
C LEU A 36 7.29 4.02 -27.91
N ASN A 37 8.08 3.18 -28.57
CA ASN A 37 7.64 1.95 -29.25
C ASN A 37 7.32 0.81 -28.29
N LYS A 38 6.35 0.99 -27.35
CA LYS A 38 5.92 -0.05 -26.40
C LYS A 38 4.41 -0.12 -26.31
N GLY A 39 3.88 -1.34 -26.11
CA GLY A 39 2.44 -1.61 -26.04
C GLY A 39 1.70 -0.98 -24.86
N ASP A 40 2.45 -0.47 -23.88
CA ASP A 40 1.94 0.23 -22.68
C ASP A 40 1.81 1.76 -22.88
N VAL A 41 2.13 2.28 -24.07
CA VAL A 41 2.02 3.71 -24.42
C VAL A 41 0.93 3.91 -25.47
N SER A 42 0.03 4.86 -25.25
CA SER A 42 -1.03 5.23 -26.20
C SER A 42 -0.43 5.89 -27.46
N ARG A 43 -1.16 5.89 -28.60
CA ARG A 43 -0.67 6.51 -29.86
C ARG A 43 -0.21 7.94 -29.64
N ARG A 44 -1.03 8.74 -29.00
CA ARG A 44 -0.69 10.07 -28.43
C ARG A 44 -0.98 9.96 -26.94
N HIS A 45 0.04 10.00 -26.11
CA HIS A 45 -0.08 9.66 -24.69
C HIS A 45 -0.10 10.90 -23.81
N ALA A 46 0.88 11.76 -23.98
CA ALA A 46 1.01 13.02 -23.25
C ALA A 46 1.46 14.13 -24.19
N LYS A 47 1.20 15.37 -23.81
CA LYS A 47 1.78 16.55 -24.47
C LYS A 47 2.59 17.36 -23.46
N VAL A 48 3.67 17.94 -23.94
CA VAL A 48 4.52 18.90 -23.22
C VAL A 48 4.39 20.23 -23.94
N GLU A 49 4.10 21.30 -23.22
CA GLU A 49 3.87 22.63 -23.78
C GLU A 49 4.69 23.67 -23.01
N VAL A 50 5.34 24.57 -23.73
CA VAL A 50 6.11 25.66 -23.12
C VAL A 50 5.37 26.97 -23.33
N VAL A 51 5.03 27.62 -22.22
CA VAL A 51 4.30 28.91 -22.18
C VAL A 51 4.99 29.83 -21.17
N ASP A 52 5.37 31.00 -21.61
CA ASP A 52 6.04 32.03 -20.78
C ASP A 52 7.27 31.51 -20.02
N GLY A 53 8.08 30.67 -20.70
CA GLY A 53 9.30 30.08 -20.13
C GLY A 53 9.04 28.92 -19.15
N LYS A 54 7.80 28.55 -18.91
CA LYS A 54 7.40 27.43 -18.05
C LYS A 54 7.00 26.23 -18.86
N VAL A 55 7.40 25.06 -18.41
CA VAL A 55 7.10 23.79 -19.06
C VAL A 55 5.92 23.10 -18.38
N PHE A 56 4.93 22.74 -19.17
CA PHE A 56 3.73 22.07 -18.70
C PHE A 56 3.60 20.70 -19.35
N ILE A 57 3.08 19.71 -18.62
CA ILE A 57 2.71 18.40 -19.15
C ILE A 57 1.23 18.12 -18.94
N GLU A 58 0.60 17.44 -19.90
CA GLU A 58 -0.81 17.03 -19.84
C GLU A 58 -0.99 15.63 -20.43
N ASP A 59 -1.76 14.79 -19.75
CA ASP A 59 -2.14 13.47 -20.27
C ASP A 59 -3.24 13.61 -21.32
N LEU A 60 -3.08 12.96 -22.45
CA LEU A 60 -4.03 12.99 -23.57
C LEU A 60 -5.08 11.86 -23.49
N ARG A 61 -5.60 11.59 -22.29
CA ARG A 61 -6.52 10.48 -21.98
C ARG A 61 -5.92 9.14 -22.36
N SER A 62 -4.69 8.94 -21.97
CA SER A 62 -3.96 7.72 -22.25
C SER A 62 -4.54 6.52 -21.49
N SER A 63 -4.32 5.29 -22.02
CA SER A 63 -4.87 4.07 -21.42
C SER A 63 -4.26 3.76 -20.04
N ASN A 64 -3.00 4.13 -19.82
CA ASN A 64 -2.25 3.82 -18.59
C ASN A 64 -1.90 5.04 -17.74
N GLY A 65 -2.28 6.25 -18.19
CA GLY A 65 -2.00 7.51 -17.51
C GLY A 65 -0.55 7.98 -17.61
N THR A 66 -0.36 9.30 -17.45
CA THR A 66 0.94 9.95 -17.31
C THR A 66 1.17 10.28 -15.83
N PHE A 67 2.38 10.09 -15.33
CA PHE A 67 2.71 10.32 -13.93
C PHE A 67 3.83 11.34 -13.79
N VAL A 68 3.71 12.22 -12.80
CA VAL A 68 4.78 13.11 -12.37
C VAL A 68 5.06 12.85 -10.90
N ASN A 69 6.31 12.52 -10.56
CA ASN A 69 6.73 12.13 -9.20
C ASN A 69 5.87 10.99 -8.62
N SER A 70 5.60 9.98 -9.45
CA SER A 70 4.75 8.83 -9.14
C SER A 70 3.26 9.14 -8.91
N LEU A 71 2.80 10.34 -9.26
CA LEU A 71 1.40 10.74 -9.18
C LEU A 71 0.80 10.88 -10.57
N PRO A 72 -0.39 10.33 -10.83
CA PRO A 72 -1.06 10.50 -12.11
C PRO A 72 -1.47 11.96 -12.29
N ILE A 73 -1.29 12.46 -13.51
CA ILE A 73 -1.79 13.77 -13.88
C ILE A 73 -3.06 13.62 -14.70
N ASN A 74 -4.10 14.37 -14.33
CA ASN A 74 -5.39 14.40 -15.04
C ASN A 74 -5.66 15.76 -15.69
N ARG A 75 -4.75 16.71 -15.51
CA ARG A 75 -4.78 18.05 -16.08
C ARG A 75 -3.37 18.52 -16.39
N ARG A 76 -3.30 19.63 -17.10
CA ARG A 76 -2.06 20.34 -17.36
C ARG A 76 -1.34 20.68 -16.04
N LEU A 77 -0.09 20.21 -15.88
CA LEU A 77 0.76 20.39 -14.71
C LEU A 77 2.05 21.10 -15.11
N GLU A 78 2.47 22.12 -14.36
CA GLU A 78 3.77 22.77 -14.50
C GLU A 78 4.87 21.84 -13.98
N LEU A 79 5.87 21.55 -14.82
CA LEU A 79 7.04 20.76 -14.43
C LEU A 79 8.07 21.66 -13.74
N LYS A 80 8.66 21.14 -12.68
CA LYS A 80 9.76 21.78 -11.93
C LYS A 80 11.04 20.98 -12.11
N HIS A 81 12.17 21.66 -11.96
CA HIS A 81 13.49 21.02 -12.00
C HIS A 81 13.52 19.77 -11.13
N MET A 82 14.07 18.66 -11.65
CA MET A 82 14.12 17.31 -11.06
C MET A 82 12.78 16.57 -10.96
N ASP A 83 11.70 17.05 -11.57
CA ASP A 83 10.46 16.28 -11.63
C ASP A 83 10.65 15.01 -12.49
N VAL A 84 10.17 13.89 -11.96
CA VAL A 84 10.23 12.58 -12.60
C VAL A 84 8.92 12.34 -13.35
N VAL A 85 8.99 12.32 -14.68
CA VAL A 85 7.85 12.05 -15.58
C VAL A 85 7.86 10.61 -16.01
N GLN A 86 6.77 9.88 -15.81
CA GLN A 86 6.60 8.50 -16.24
C GLN A 86 5.49 8.39 -17.28
N VAL A 87 5.79 7.77 -18.41
CA VAL A 87 4.88 7.48 -19.54
C VAL A 87 4.97 5.99 -19.88
N GLY A 88 4.00 5.20 -19.43
CA GLY A 88 4.11 3.74 -19.46
C GLY A 88 5.31 3.27 -18.62
N LYS A 89 6.20 2.46 -19.20
CA LYS A 89 7.45 2.01 -18.54
C LYS A 89 8.63 2.95 -18.72
N ASN A 90 8.46 4.07 -19.41
CA ASN A 90 9.53 5.03 -19.66
C ASN A 90 9.54 6.10 -18.56
N VAL A 91 10.74 6.44 -18.07
CA VAL A 91 10.95 7.41 -16.99
C VAL A 91 11.93 8.48 -17.49
N PHE A 92 11.50 9.73 -17.35
CA PHE A 92 12.26 10.93 -17.72
C PHE A 92 12.43 11.81 -16.49
N VAL A 93 13.58 12.47 -16.36
CA VAL A 93 13.79 13.53 -15.36
C VAL A 93 13.83 14.85 -16.09
N PHE A 94 13.00 15.77 -15.66
CA PHE A 94 12.95 17.12 -16.19
C PHE A 94 14.06 17.98 -15.58
N ASN A 95 14.92 18.56 -16.41
CA ASN A 95 15.98 19.48 -15.99
C ASN A 95 15.72 20.87 -16.56
N ASP A 96 15.66 21.85 -15.68
CA ASP A 96 15.60 23.26 -16.08
C ASP A 96 16.93 23.93 -15.71
N SER A 97 17.67 24.36 -16.71
CA SER A 97 19.01 24.94 -16.58
C SER A 97 19.02 26.42 -16.17
N GLU A 98 17.86 27.08 -16.05
CA GLU A 98 17.74 28.49 -15.66
C GLU A 98 17.48 28.70 -14.16
N SER A 99 17.18 27.66 -13.39
CA SER A 99 17.09 27.76 -11.94
C SER A 99 18.46 27.66 -11.29
N GLN A 100 19.04 28.81 -10.92
CA GLN A 100 20.25 28.89 -10.12
C GLN A 100 20.13 28.05 -8.86
N ILE A 101 21.10 27.18 -8.61
CA ILE A 101 21.27 26.39 -7.39
C ILE A 101 21.52 27.40 -6.25
N PRO A 102 20.65 27.48 -5.23
CA PRO A 102 21.05 28.13 -3.99
C PRO A 102 22.00 27.18 -3.24
N ASP A 103 23.06 27.76 -2.68
CA ASP A 103 24.08 27.09 -1.90
C ASP A 103 23.55 26.10 -0.86
N THR A 104 24.31 25.06 -0.65
CA THR A 104 24.23 23.97 0.30
C THR A 104 23.61 24.35 1.65
N GLU A 105 22.29 24.36 1.74
CA GLU A 105 21.57 24.23 3.01
C GLU A 105 20.62 23.05 2.91
N THR A 106 20.75 22.17 3.88
CA THR A 106 19.89 21.05 4.28
C THR A 106 18.61 20.93 3.46
N ILE A 107 18.47 19.86 2.67
CA ILE A 107 17.25 19.54 1.93
C ILE A 107 16.11 19.32 2.95
N SER A 108 15.49 20.42 3.31
CA SER A 108 14.18 20.42 3.94
C SER A 108 13.20 19.98 2.88
N PHE A 109 12.63 18.79 3.03
CA PHE A 109 11.50 18.35 2.25
C PHE A 109 10.31 19.29 2.51
N LYS A 110 10.29 20.45 1.86
CA LYS A 110 9.08 21.26 1.79
C LYS A 110 8.02 20.40 1.11
N THR A 111 7.05 20.00 1.89
CA THR A 111 5.82 19.35 1.44
C THR A 111 5.27 20.15 0.27
N ILE A 112 5.40 19.60 -0.95
CA ILE A 112 4.80 20.16 -2.14
C ILE A 112 3.30 20.16 -1.87
N GLN A 113 2.69 21.32 -1.71
CA GLN A 113 1.24 21.46 -1.66
C GLN A 113 0.71 21.01 -3.02
N ARG A 114 0.14 19.82 -3.05
CA ARG A 114 -0.43 19.18 -4.24
C ARG A 114 -1.76 19.84 -4.57
N PRO A 115 -2.13 19.98 -5.84
CA PRO A 115 -3.50 20.32 -6.21
C PRO A 115 -4.38 19.11 -5.90
N THR A 116 -4.97 19.08 -4.72
CA THR A 116 -5.83 18.02 -4.20
C THR A 116 -7.30 18.21 -4.57
N ASP A 117 -7.61 19.22 -5.36
CA ASP A 117 -8.98 19.67 -5.60
C ASP A 117 -9.79 18.81 -6.59
N TYR A 118 -9.22 17.69 -7.10
CA TYR A 118 -9.91 16.84 -8.08
C TYR A 118 -10.55 15.58 -7.50
N TYR A 119 -10.08 15.09 -6.34
CA TYR A 119 -10.67 13.95 -5.66
C TYR A 119 -11.20 14.40 -4.32
N SER A 120 -12.50 14.31 -4.17
CA SER A 120 -13.19 14.70 -2.94
C SER A 120 -13.24 13.51 -1.96
N PHE A 121 -13.54 13.81 -0.70
CA PHE A 121 -13.83 12.76 0.28
C PHE A 121 -15.07 11.95 -0.12
N GLU A 122 -16.02 12.55 -0.84
CA GLU A 122 -17.21 11.89 -1.41
C GLU A 122 -16.80 10.85 -2.46
N PHE A 123 -15.78 11.12 -3.29
CA PHE A 123 -15.20 10.14 -4.20
C PHE A 123 -14.64 8.94 -3.42
N MET A 124 -13.84 9.19 -2.37
CA MET A 124 -13.26 8.13 -1.55
C MET A 124 -14.34 7.29 -0.84
N GLU A 125 -15.37 7.93 -0.29
CA GLU A 125 -16.51 7.25 0.33
C GLU A 125 -17.22 6.33 -0.68
N HIS A 126 -17.42 6.79 -1.91
CA HIS A 126 -17.99 5.97 -3.00
C HIS A 126 -17.12 4.74 -3.29
N ILE A 127 -15.81 4.91 -3.47
CA ILE A 127 -14.86 3.82 -3.73
C ILE A 127 -14.87 2.79 -2.60
N ILE A 128 -14.85 3.23 -1.35
CA ILE A 128 -14.88 2.34 -0.17
C ILE A 128 -16.18 1.54 -0.15
N LYS A 129 -17.32 2.19 -0.39
CA LYS A 129 -18.64 1.56 -0.39
C LYS A 129 -18.80 0.53 -1.51
N GLU A 130 -18.30 0.84 -2.71
CA GLU A 130 -18.29 -0.10 -3.84
C GLU A 130 -17.46 -1.35 -3.50
N LEU A 131 -16.27 -1.18 -2.92
CA LEU A 131 -15.42 -2.31 -2.49
C LEU A 131 -16.10 -3.13 -1.38
N GLU A 132 -16.61 -2.48 -0.33
CA GLU A 132 -17.29 -3.15 0.78
C GLU A 132 -18.49 -3.96 0.28
N THR A 133 -19.33 -3.36 -0.56
CA THR A 133 -20.51 -4.01 -1.14
C THR A 133 -20.10 -5.20 -2.00
N ASN A 134 -19.09 -5.06 -2.85
CA ASN A 134 -18.66 -6.12 -3.76
C ASN A 134 -18.04 -7.31 -3.02
N ILE A 135 -17.18 -7.04 -2.02
CA ILE A 135 -16.56 -8.07 -1.18
C ILE A 135 -17.62 -8.80 -0.34
N SER A 136 -18.63 -8.08 0.20
CA SER A 136 -19.71 -8.64 1.01
C SER A 136 -20.63 -9.62 0.22
N LYS A 137 -20.65 -9.57 -1.11
CA LYS A 137 -21.34 -10.57 -1.93
C LYS A 137 -20.75 -11.97 -1.74
N VAL A 138 -19.43 -12.04 -1.51
CA VAL A 138 -18.68 -13.30 -1.41
C VAL A 138 -18.35 -13.65 0.04
N PHE A 139 -17.85 -12.66 0.81
CA PHE A 139 -17.37 -12.85 2.17
C PHE A 139 -18.44 -12.45 3.18
N LYS A 140 -19.12 -13.45 3.75
CA LYS A 140 -20.34 -13.29 4.56
C LYS A 140 -20.05 -13.17 6.05
N GLY A 141 -20.88 -12.42 6.76
CA GLY A 141 -20.97 -12.41 8.22
C GLY A 141 -19.84 -11.74 8.99
N LYS A 142 -18.88 -11.09 8.33
CA LYS A 142 -17.69 -10.51 8.96
C LYS A 142 -17.39 -9.07 8.48
N PRO A 143 -18.30 -8.11 8.71
CA PRO A 143 -18.12 -6.74 8.22
C PRO A 143 -16.86 -6.06 8.82
N LYS A 144 -16.50 -6.38 10.07
CA LYS A 144 -15.31 -5.84 10.73
C LYS A 144 -14.01 -6.28 10.03
N ALA A 145 -13.94 -7.52 9.52
CA ALA A 145 -12.78 -8.00 8.78
C ALA A 145 -12.66 -7.31 7.42
N ILE A 146 -13.78 -7.13 6.70
CA ILE A 146 -13.83 -6.37 5.44
C ILE A 146 -13.37 -4.93 5.68
N ARG A 147 -13.92 -4.27 6.68
CA ARG A 147 -13.53 -2.91 7.04
C ARG A 147 -12.03 -2.79 7.34
N ASN A 148 -11.49 -3.69 8.14
CA ASN A 148 -10.08 -3.63 8.55
C ASN A 148 -9.12 -3.84 7.36
N ILE A 149 -9.44 -4.75 6.43
CA ILE A 149 -8.62 -4.95 5.23
C ILE A 149 -8.69 -3.72 4.30
N LEU A 150 -9.85 -3.08 4.17
CA LEU A 150 -10.00 -1.84 3.41
C LEU A 150 -9.26 -0.67 4.06
N ILE A 151 -9.33 -0.53 5.39
CA ILE A 151 -8.54 0.48 6.13
C ILE A 151 -7.05 0.27 5.89
N ALA A 152 -6.54 -0.96 5.99
CA ALA A 152 -5.13 -1.24 5.75
C ALA A 152 -4.71 -0.87 4.31
N LEU A 153 -5.54 -1.20 3.32
CA LEU A 153 -5.31 -0.88 1.90
C LEU A 153 -5.24 0.63 1.64
N ILE A 154 -6.23 1.40 2.13
CA ILE A 154 -6.27 2.85 1.90
C ILE A 154 -5.28 3.62 2.77
N SER A 155 -4.78 3.00 3.85
CA SER A 155 -3.72 3.57 4.70
C SER A 155 -2.31 3.30 4.16
N ASP A 156 -2.18 2.69 2.96
CA ASP A 156 -0.89 2.35 2.33
C ASP A 156 -0.03 1.45 3.21
N GLY A 157 -0.67 0.41 3.80
CA GLY A 157 0.02 -0.56 4.66
C GLY A 157 -0.41 -1.99 4.34
N HIS A 158 0.23 -2.97 4.97
CA HIS A 158 0.01 -4.40 4.75
C HIS A 158 -0.68 -5.03 5.96
N ILE A 159 -1.34 -6.17 5.76
CA ILE A 159 -2.14 -6.81 6.81
C ILE A 159 -1.70 -8.27 7.03
N LEU A 160 -1.65 -8.66 8.30
CA LEU A 160 -1.49 -10.05 8.73
C LEU A 160 -2.81 -10.58 9.25
N ILE A 161 -3.27 -11.70 8.72
CA ILE A 161 -4.45 -12.42 9.19
C ILE A 161 -3.99 -13.66 9.95
N GLU A 162 -4.17 -13.64 11.25
CA GLU A 162 -3.78 -14.73 12.13
C GLU A 162 -5.05 -15.44 12.63
N ASP A 163 -5.24 -16.68 12.17
CA ASP A 163 -6.46 -17.43 12.47
C ASP A 163 -6.33 -18.92 12.16
N ALA A 164 -7.28 -19.70 12.68
CA ALA A 164 -7.41 -21.12 12.37
C ALA A 164 -7.56 -21.36 10.84
N PRO A 165 -7.20 -22.54 10.33
CA PRO A 165 -7.48 -22.89 8.93
C PRO A 165 -8.99 -22.95 8.66
N GLY A 166 -9.41 -22.66 7.41
CA GLY A 166 -10.79 -22.78 6.98
C GLY A 166 -11.72 -21.59 7.26
N VAL A 167 -11.29 -20.54 7.97
CA VAL A 167 -12.13 -19.36 8.28
C VAL A 167 -12.32 -18.39 7.12
N GLY A 168 -11.79 -18.68 5.93
CA GLY A 168 -11.99 -17.86 4.74
C GLY A 168 -10.92 -16.79 4.47
N LYS A 169 -9.72 -16.89 5.07
CA LYS A 169 -8.60 -15.94 4.86
C LYS A 169 -8.32 -15.68 3.38
N SER A 170 -8.14 -16.75 2.60
CA SER A 170 -7.85 -16.68 1.16
C SER A 170 -9.04 -16.12 0.35
N ILE A 171 -10.27 -16.42 0.77
CA ILE A 171 -11.49 -15.90 0.11
C ILE A 171 -11.61 -14.39 0.28
N LEU A 172 -11.31 -13.86 1.46
CA LEU A 172 -11.31 -12.42 1.72
C LEU A 172 -10.28 -11.71 0.82
N ALA A 173 -9.04 -12.22 0.76
CA ALA A 173 -7.99 -11.65 -0.08
C ALA A 173 -8.31 -11.74 -1.59
N GLN A 174 -8.89 -12.86 -2.04
CA GLN A 174 -9.31 -13.05 -3.43
C GLN A 174 -10.49 -12.14 -3.81
N SER A 175 -11.45 -11.96 -2.90
CA SER A 175 -12.58 -11.07 -3.11
C SER A 175 -12.13 -9.61 -3.26
N LEU A 176 -11.19 -9.17 -2.40
CA LEU A 176 -10.57 -7.86 -2.52
C LEU A 176 -9.85 -7.71 -3.87
N ALA A 177 -9.01 -8.69 -4.22
CA ALA A 177 -8.22 -8.65 -5.46
C ALA A 177 -9.09 -8.61 -6.72
N LYS A 178 -10.18 -9.39 -6.74
CA LYS A 178 -11.15 -9.36 -7.85
C LYS A 178 -11.97 -8.07 -7.92
N SER A 179 -12.12 -7.37 -6.79
CA SER A 179 -12.83 -6.09 -6.74
C SER A 179 -12.02 -4.92 -7.29
N ILE A 180 -10.71 -5.10 -7.49
CA ILE A 180 -9.79 -4.07 -7.96
C ILE A 180 -9.23 -4.48 -9.33
N GLN A 181 -9.25 -3.56 -10.30
CA GLN A 181 -8.60 -3.77 -11.60
C GLN A 181 -7.09 -3.67 -11.43
N GLY A 182 -6.45 -4.79 -11.11
CA GLY A 182 -5.02 -4.89 -10.86
C GLY A 182 -4.52 -6.33 -10.99
N THR A 183 -3.24 -6.52 -10.81
CA THR A 183 -2.61 -7.85 -10.85
C THR A 183 -2.66 -8.50 -9.49
N TYR A 184 -3.33 -9.65 -9.41
CA TYR A 184 -3.34 -10.51 -8.21
C TYR A 184 -2.32 -11.62 -8.36
N LYS A 185 -1.56 -11.89 -7.29
CA LYS A 185 -0.65 -13.03 -7.18
C LYS A 185 -0.85 -13.72 -5.84
N ARG A 186 -0.84 -15.07 -5.85
CA ARG A 186 -0.83 -15.89 -4.64
C ARG A 186 0.53 -16.56 -4.52
N ILE A 187 1.10 -16.47 -3.32
CA ILE A 187 2.34 -17.15 -2.91
C ILE A 187 1.94 -18.10 -1.79
N GLN A 188 1.95 -19.40 -2.06
CA GLN A 188 1.76 -20.42 -1.04
C GLN A 188 3.13 -20.77 -0.47
N PHE A 189 3.39 -20.40 0.77
CA PHE A 189 4.68 -20.66 1.39
C PHE A 189 4.86 -22.12 1.79
N THR A 190 6.05 -22.68 1.46
CA THR A 190 6.46 -24.03 1.79
C THR A 190 7.89 -24.03 2.37
N PRO A 191 8.29 -25.10 3.13
CA PRO A 191 9.62 -25.12 3.77
C PRO A 191 10.81 -25.09 2.81
N ASP A 192 10.61 -25.55 1.59
CA ASP A 192 11.62 -25.67 0.52
C ASP A 192 11.71 -24.43 -0.39
N MET A 193 10.81 -23.47 -0.21
CA MET A 193 10.76 -22.25 -1.03
C MET A 193 11.98 -21.36 -0.85
N LEU A 194 12.54 -20.89 -1.97
CA LEU A 194 13.68 -19.98 -2.01
C LEU A 194 13.25 -18.52 -2.16
N PRO A 195 14.08 -17.53 -1.76
CA PRO A 195 13.84 -16.12 -2.03
C PRO A 195 13.56 -15.79 -3.50
N SER A 196 14.30 -16.43 -4.42
CA SER A 196 14.12 -16.25 -5.87
C SER A 196 12.75 -16.67 -6.39
N ASP A 197 12.06 -17.60 -5.72
CA ASP A 197 10.70 -18.01 -6.09
C ASP A 197 9.68 -16.91 -5.84
N ILE A 198 10.00 -15.97 -4.93
CA ILE A 198 9.19 -14.80 -4.61
C ILE A 198 9.58 -13.62 -5.49
N THR A 199 10.87 -13.34 -5.56
CA THR A 199 11.41 -12.11 -6.17
C THR A 199 11.64 -12.22 -7.67
N GLY A 200 11.78 -13.44 -8.17
CA GLY A 200 12.22 -13.70 -9.54
C GLY A 200 13.71 -13.90 -9.63
N THR A 201 14.18 -14.22 -10.82
CA THR A 201 15.56 -14.57 -11.10
C THR A 201 15.98 -14.09 -12.50
N SER A 202 17.28 -13.84 -12.68
CA SER A 202 17.84 -13.58 -14.00
C SER A 202 18.25 -14.89 -14.66
N ILE A 203 17.80 -15.13 -15.87
CA ILE A 203 18.14 -16.30 -16.68
C ILE A 203 19.01 -15.86 -17.85
N TYR A 204 20.12 -16.57 -18.06
CA TYR A 204 20.96 -16.35 -19.25
C TYR A 204 20.26 -16.85 -20.50
N ASN A 205 20.09 -15.97 -21.46
CA ASN A 205 19.51 -16.29 -22.78
C ASN A 205 20.65 -16.49 -23.77
N GLU A 206 20.87 -17.74 -24.20
CA GLU A 206 21.94 -18.11 -25.13
C GLU A 206 21.80 -17.43 -26.51
N GLN A 207 20.56 -17.14 -26.94
CA GLN A 207 20.32 -16.51 -28.26
C GLN A 207 20.71 -15.03 -28.30
N SER A 208 20.49 -14.31 -27.19
CA SER A 208 20.86 -12.89 -27.07
C SER A 208 22.21 -12.68 -26.40
N ALA A 209 22.86 -13.74 -25.88
CA ALA A 209 24.06 -13.70 -25.06
C ALA A 209 23.96 -12.70 -23.90
N ASP A 210 22.77 -12.57 -23.29
CA ASP A 210 22.46 -11.62 -22.24
C ASP A 210 21.58 -12.23 -21.16
N PHE A 211 21.57 -11.61 -19.96
CA PHE A 211 20.69 -12.00 -18.87
C PHE A 211 19.32 -11.32 -18.99
N SER A 212 18.25 -12.11 -18.96
CA SER A 212 16.89 -11.62 -18.90
C SER A 212 16.28 -11.86 -17.52
N PHE A 213 15.74 -10.80 -16.90
CA PHE A 213 15.05 -10.90 -15.64
C PHE A 213 13.63 -11.46 -15.83
N ILE A 214 13.33 -12.53 -15.13
CA ILE A 214 11.98 -13.12 -15.01
C ILE A 214 11.40 -12.69 -13.67
N PRO A 215 10.37 -11.81 -13.66
CA PRO A 215 9.78 -11.32 -12.43
C PRO A 215 9.03 -12.43 -11.69
N GLY A 216 9.25 -12.53 -10.38
CA GLY A 216 8.55 -13.43 -9.48
C GLY A 216 7.13 -12.93 -9.14
N PRO A 217 6.40 -13.70 -8.33
CA PRO A 217 5.01 -13.37 -7.97
C PRO A 217 4.88 -12.08 -7.13
N ILE A 218 5.95 -11.54 -6.56
CA ILE A 218 5.93 -10.26 -5.84
C ILE A 218 5.55 -9.07 -6.74
N PHE A 219 5.72 -9.20 -8.06
CA PHE A 219 5.39 -8.17 -9.03
C PHE A 219 3.89 -8.19 -9.36
N GLY A 220 3.09 -7.79 -8.38
CA GLY A 220 1.64 -7.63 -8.47
C GLY A 220 1.15 -6.47 -7.61
N ASN A 221 -0.13 -6.12 -7.76
CA ASN A 221 -0.76 -5.07 -6.94
C ASN A 221 -1.26 -5.64 -5.61
N ILE A 222 -1.89 -6.80 -5.64
CA ILE A 222 -2.43 -7.49 -4.48
C ILE A 222 -1.76 -8.85 -4.36
N ILE A 223 -1.03 -9.06 -3.29
CA ILE A 223 -0.29 -10.30 -3.02
C ILE A 223 -0.95 -11.01 -1.84
N LEU A 224 -1.42 -12.23 -2.05
CA LEU A 224 -1.75 -13.14 -0.96
C LEU A 224 -0.52 -13.98 -0.61
N ALA A 225 0.08 -13.70 0.53
CA ALA A 225 1.18 -14.48 1.11
C ALA A 225 0.59 -15.51 2.09
N ASP A 226 0.27 -16.70 1.58
CA ASP A 226 -0.49 -17.72 2.32
C ASP A 226 0.47 -18.61 3.14
N GLU A 227 0.20 -18.71 4.45
CA GLU A 227 0.98 -19.51 5.42
C GLU A 227 2.46 -19.07 5.52
N ILE A 228 2.70 -17.75 5.69
CA ILE A 228 4.05 -17.16 5.68
C ILE A 228 5.00 -17.79 6.72
N ASN A 229 4.46 -18.34 7.82
CA ASN A 229 5.24 -19.02 8.87
C ASN A 229 5.73 -20.43 8.46
N ARG A 230 5.35 -20.95 7.30
CA ARG A 230 5.81 -22.26 6.81
C ARG A 230 7.15 -22.26 6.06
N THR A 231 7.68 -21.09 5.76
CA THR A 231 8.97 -20.98 5.08
C THR A 231 10.09 -20.49 6.00
N THR A 232 11.33 -20.61 5.55
CA THR A 232 12.51 -20.19 6.32
C THR A 232 12.55 -18.68 6.56
N PRO A 233 13.18 -18.18 7.63
CA PRO A 233 13.31 -16.75 7.91
C PRO A 233 13.97 -15.97 6.76
N ARG A 234 14.86 -16.60 5.99
CA ARG A 234 15.52 -15.99 4.84
C ARG A 234 14.50 -15.66 3.74
N THR A 235 13.61 -16.59 3.44
CA THR A 235 12.56 -16.42 2.43
C THR A 235 11.48 -15.44 2.91
N GLN A 236 11.12 -15.49 4.21
CA GLN A 236 10.23 -14.49 4.82
C GLN A 236 10.80 -13.08 4.66
N SER A 237 12.10 -12.89 4.93
CA SER A 237 12.76 -11.59 4.85
C SER A 237 12.70 -10.97 3.46
N SER A 238 12.77 -11.75 2.38
CA SER A 238 12.68 -11.23 1.00
C SER A 238 11.32 -10.59 0.69
N LEU A 239 10.21 -11.18 1.16
CA LEU A 239 8.90 -10.55 1.05
C LEU A 239 8.80 -9.29 1.90
N LEU A 240 9.26 -9.36 3.15
CA LEU A 240 9.10 -8.29 4.13
C LEU A 240 9.94 -7.04 3.79
N GLU A 241 11.09 -7.22 3.11
CA GLU A 241 11.88 -6.11 2.58
C GLU A 241 11.10 -5.32 1.54
N CYS A 242 10.47 -6.01 0.59
CA CYS A 242 9.63 -5.39 -0.44
C CYS A 242 8.47 -4.59 0.14
N MET A 243 7.90 -5.04 1.27
CA MET A 243 6.79 -4.36 1.93
C MET A 243 7.18 -2.98 2.49
N SER A 244 8.44 -2.81 2.89
CA SER A 244 8.88 -1.55 3.52
C SER A 244 9.23 -0.47 2.49
N GLU A 245 9.84 -0.84 1.38
CA GLU A 245 10.43 0.10 0.44
C GLU A 245 9.69 0.18 -0.89
N SER A 246 8.80 -0.79 -1.18
CA SER A 246 8.15 -0.96 -2.50
C SER A 246 9.18 -1.04 -3.65
N VAL A 247 10.39 -1.43 -3.32
CA VAL A 247 11.52 -1.63 -4.25
C VAL A 247 12.21 -2.92 -3.88
N ILE A 248 12.69 -3.66 -4.85
CA ILE A 248 13.51 -4.85 -4.65
C ILE A 248 14.77 -4.75 -5.51
N THR A 249 15.92 -5.10 -4.94
CA THR A 249 17.18 -5.13 -5.66
C THR A 249 17.54 -6.56 -6.04
N ILE A 250 17.66 -6.83 -7.34
CA ILE A 250 17.99 -8.14 -7.90
C ILE A 250 19.23 -7.97 -8.77
N ASP A 251 20.28 -8.73 -8.50
CA ASP A 251 21.57 -8.63 -9.21
C ASP A 251 22.11 -7.19 -9.28
N GLY A 252 21.93 -6.40 -8.22
CA GLY A 252 22.35 -5.00 -8.14
C GLY A 252 21.44 -4.00 -8.87
N VAL A 253 20.36 -4.47 -9.52
CA VAL A 253 19.40 -3.61 -10.21
C VAL A 253 18.15 -3.41 -9.36
N PRO A 254 17.78 -2.16 -9.01
CA PRO A 254 16.54 -1.88 -8.29
C PRO A 254 15.31 -2.00 -9.21
N HIS A 255 14.31 -2.74 -8.76
CA HIS A 255 13.03 -2.92 -9.41
C HIS A 255 11.92 -2.33 -8.54
N VAL A 256 11.20 -1.32 -9.04
CA VAL A 256 10.08 -0.69 -8.33
C VAL A 256 8.83 -1.53 -8.51
N LEU A 257 8.11 -1.78 -7.41
CA LEU A 257 6.84 -2.50 -7.41
C LEU A 257 5.68 -1.58 -7.84
N SER A 258 4.69 -2.16 -8.51
CA SER A 258 3.52 -1.42 -9.00
C SER A 258 2.62 -0.97 -7.85
N LYS A 259 2.12 0.26 -7.90
CA LYS A 259 1.16 0.77 -6.90
C LYS A 259 -0.30 0.60 -7.36
N PRO A 260 -1.24 0.35 -6.42
CA PRO A 260 -0.98 0.04 -5.02
C PRO A 260 -0.21 -1.28 -4.90
N PHE A 261 0.66 -1.40 -3.91
CA PHE A 261 1.30 -2.66 -3.53
C PHE A 261 0.77 -3.07 -2.16
N PHE A 262 -0.04 -4.11 -2.13
CA PHE A 262 -0.73 -4.54 -0.91
C PHE A 262 -0.52 -6.03 -0.66
N VAL A 263 0.06 -6.35 0.49
CA VAL A 263 0.28 -7.73 0.92
C VAL A 263 -0.75 -8.09 1.99
N VAL A 264 -1.49 -9.16 1.74
CA VAL A 264 -2.32 -9.87 2.72
C VAL A 264 -1.57 -11.14 3.08
N ALA A 265 -0.91 -11.15 4.22
CA ALA A 265 -0.24 -12.35 4.72
C ALA A 265 -1.19 -13.14 5.61
N THR A 266 -1.10 -14.47 5.56
CA THR A 266 -1.83 -15.36 6.47
C THR A 266 -0.85 -16.17 7.30
N GLN A 267 -1.26 -16.47 8.54
CA GLN A 267 -0.52 -17.32 9.46
C GLN A 267 -1.52 -18.17 10.24
N ASN A 268 -1.11 -19.40 10.54
CA ASN A 268 -1.83 -20.29 11.45
C ASN A 268 -1.07 -20.37 12.77
N PRO A 269 -1.61 -19.87 13.89
CA PRO A 269 -0.93 -19.88 15.17
C PRO A 269 -0.81 -21.28 15.79
N GLN A 270 -1.62 -22.27 15.33
CA GLN A 270 -1.68 -23.61 15.91
C GLN A 270 -0.69 -24.61 15.27
N ASP A 271 -0.03 -24.27 14.17
CA ASP A 271 0.96 -25.14 13.52
C ASP A 271 2.32 -25.00 14.21
N TYR A 272 2.56 -25.84 15.24
CA TYR A 272 3.83 -25.86 15.98
C TYR A 272 4.93 -26.71 15.29
N HIS A 273 4.58 -27.64 14.40
CA HIS A 273 5.55 -28.51 13.75
C HIS A 273 5.92 -28.00 12.34
N GLY A 274 7.22 -27.74 12.15
CA GLY A 274 7.73 -27.31 10.83
C GLY A 274 7.42 -25.86 10.45
N THR A 275 7.12 -25.00 11.44
CA THR A 275 6.89 -23.57 11.21
C THR A 275 7.99 -22.72 11.83
N TYR A 276 8.20 -21.56 11.22
CA TYR A 276 9.13 -20.53 11.68
C TYR A 276 8.33 -19.28 12.05
N PRO A 277 8.12 -19.01 13.35
CA PRO A 277 7.40 -17.82 13.77
C PRO A 277 8.08 -16.55 13.27
N LEU A 278 7.29 -15.56 12.90
CA LEU A 278 7.80 -14.24 12.48
C LEU A 278 8.43 -13.53 13.69
N PRO A 279 9.70 -13.11 13.63
CA PRO A 279 10.31 -12.28 14.68
C PRO A 279 9.60 -10.92 14.83
N GLU A 280 9.68 -10.32 16.04
CA GLU A 280 9.06 -8.99 16.33
C GLU A 280 9.39 -7.91 15.27
N PRO A 281 10.64 -7.73 14.79
CA PRO A 281 10.95 -6.72 13.79
C PRO A 281 10.27 -6.95 12.44
N GLN A 282 9.90 -8.20 12.16
CA GLN A 282 9.17 -8.58 10.95
C GLN A 282 7.68 -8.34 11.11
N LEU A 283 7.11 -8.65 12.28
CA LEU A 283 5.73 -8.33 12.62
C LEU A 283 5.44 -6.82 12.57
N ASP A 284 6.40 -5.98 12.98
CA ASP A 284 6.28 -4.51 12.95
C ASP A 284 6.13 -3.93 11.53
N ARG A 285 6.41 -4.71 10.48
CA ARG A 285 6.19 -4.31 9.07
C ARG A 285 4.74 -4.39 8.63
N PHE A 286 3.92 -5.20 9.31
CA PHE A 286 2.49 -5.23 9.06
C PHE A 286 1.80 -4.06 9.77
N LEU A 287 0.98 -3.33 9.03
CA LEU A 287 0.23 -2.19 9.57
C LEU A 287 -0.78 -2.64 10.63
N MET A 288 -1.47 -3.75 10.35
CA MET A 288 -2.48 -4.34 11.21
C MET A 288 -2.32 -5.86 11.28
N ARG A 289 -2.64 -6.44 12.44
CA ARG A 289 -2.90 -7.87 12.60
C ARG A 289 -4.36 -8.04 13.00
N ILE A 290 -5.08 -8.90 12.29
CA ILE A 290 -6.50 -9.18 12.52
C ILE A 290 -6.77 -10.68 12.64
N SER A 291 -7.85 -11.03 13.35
CA SER A 291 -8.50 -12.33 13.31
C SER A 291 -9.87 -12.19 12.67
N ILE A 292 -10.29 -13.17 11.90
CA ILE A 292 -11.61 -13.25 11.27
C ILE A 292 -12.58 -14.00 12.20
N GLY A 293 -12.12 -15.11 12.77
CA GLY A 293 -12.92 -16.04 13.57
C GLY A 293 -13.96 -16.81 12.77
N TYR A 294 -14.59 -17.78 13.38
CA TYR A 294 -15.67 -18.54 12.76
C TYR A 294 -16.90 -17.67 12.48
N PRO A 295 -17.64 -17.91 11.38
CA PRO A 295 -18.90 -17.22 11.10
C PRO A 295 -19.96 -17.57 12.14
N SER A 296 -21.03 -16.78 12.23
CA SER A 296 -22.23 -17.18 12.97
C SER A 296 -22.98 -18.27 12.20
N GLU A 297 -23.88 -19.01 12.88
CA GLU A 297 -24.68 -20.06 12.25
C GLU A 297 -25.49 -19.53 11.05
N GLU A 298 -26.03 -18.31 11.15
CA GLU A 298 -26.76 -17.67 10.07
C GLU A 298 -25.83 -17.36 8.88
N ALA A 299 -24.65 -16.82 9.13
CA ALA A 299 -23.68 -16.53 8.10
C ALA A 299 -23.12 -17.81 7.45
N GLU A 300 -22.95 -18.88 8.22
CA GLU A 300 -22.54 -20.19 7.71
C GLU A 300 -23.60 -20.78 6.76
N LYS A 301 -24.88 -20.65 7.15
CA LYS A 301 -26.00 -21.03 6.26
C LYS A 301 -25.99 -20.22 4.96
N GLU A 302 -25.79 -18.89 5.03
CA GLU A 302 -25.67 -18.07 3.83
C GLU A 302 -24.48 -18.50 2.95
N ILE A 303 -23.38 -18.96 3.54
CA ILE A 303 -22.22 -19.48 2.81
C ILE A 303 -22.61 -20.75 2.07
N LEU A 304 -23.31 -21.71 2.71
CA LEU A 304 -23.78 -22.94 2.11
C LEU A 304 -24.72 -22.65 0.93
N ASP A 305 -25.73 -21.80 1.16
CA ASP A 305 -26.69 -21.40 0.12
C ASP A 305 -26.00 -20.75 -1.09
N SER A 306 -25.03 -19.89 -0.84
CA SER A 306 -24.30 -19.16 -1.90
C SER A 306 -23.39 -20.07 -2.74
N GLN A 307 -22.95 -21.21 -2.20
CA GLN A 307 -22.05 -22.15 -2.87
C GLN A 307 -22.79 -23.35 -3.48
N GLN A 308 -24.09 -23.47 -3.29
CA GLN A 308 -24.89 -24.62 -3.76
C GLN A 308 -24.78 -24.82 -5.28
N HIS A 309 -24.73 -23.77 -6.07
CA HIS A 309 -24.75 -23.87 -7.54
C HIS A 309 -23.44 -23.40 -8.19
N ALA A 310 -22.75 -22.39 -7.64
CA ALA A 310 -21.50 -21.87 -8.18
C ALA A 310 -20.69 -21.15 -7.08
N HIS A 311 -19.37 -21.12 -7.23
CA HIS A 311 -18.53 -20.41 -6.28
C HIS A 311 -18.79 -18.89 -6.40
N PRO A 312 -19.13 -18.17 -5.30
CA PRO A 312 -19.53 -16.76 -5.34
C PRO A 312 -18.47 -15.83 -5.95
N LEU A 313 -17.18 -16.20 -5.85
CA LEU A 313 -16.09 -15.46 -6.50
C LEU A 313 -16.26 -15.34 -8.03
N ASN A 314 -16.98 -16.26 -8.67
CA ASN A 314 -17.20 -16.22 -10.13
C ASN A 314 -18.19 -15.11 -10.52
N ASN A 315 -18.99 -14.64 -9.58
CA ASN A 315 -20.07 -13.68 -9.80
C ASN A 315 -19.65 -12.22 -9.50
N ILE A 316 -18.40 -11.98 -9.10
CA ILE A 316 -17.88 -10.63 -8.88
C ILE A 316 -16.86 -10.27 -9.95
N SER A 317 -16.88 -9.00 -10.36
CA SER A 317 -15.90 -8.34 -11.22
C SER A 317 -15.29 -7.15 -10.51
N TYR A 318 -14.27 -6.55 -11.11
CA TYR A 318 -13.70 -5.33 -10.54
C TYR A 318 -14.74 -4.18 -10.59
N VAL A 319 -14.75 -3.41 -9.53
CA VAL A 319 -15.60 -2.21 -9.36
C VAL A 319 -14.75 -0.95 -9.24
N VAL A 320 -13.45 -1.09 -8.94
CA VAL A 320 -12.51 0.00 -8.69
C VAL A 320 -11.21 -0.26 -9.45
N LYS A 321 -10.59 0.79 -9.98
CA LYS A 321 -9.27 0.73 -10.63
C LYS A 321 -8.17 0.84 -9.58
N ALA A 322 -7.02 0.18 -9.82
CA ALA A 322 -5.85 0.26 -8.96
C ALA A 322 -5.41 1.71 -8.67
N MET A 323 -5.51 2.59 -9.68
CA MET A 323 -5.18 4.00 -9.54
C MET A 323 -6.11 4.76 -8.57
N GLU A 324 -7.39 4.41 -8.51
CA GLU A 324 -8.36 5.03 -7.61
C GLU A 324 -8.02 4.71 -6.14
N ILE A 325 -7.44 3.53 -5.88
CA ILE A 325 -6.90 3.20 -4.55
C ILE A 325 -5.71 4.10 -4.19
N VAL A 326 -4.78 4.34 -5.12
CA VAL A 326 -3.64 5.26 -4.88
C VAL A 326 -4.13 6.68 -4.57
N GLN A 327 -5.22 7.11 -5.21
CA GLN A 327 -5.84 8.40 -4.94
C GLN A 327 -6.49 8.42 -3.54
N CYS A 328 -7.18 7.36 -3.14
CA CYS A 328 -7.69 7.21 -1.78
C CYS A 328 -6.56 7.26 -0.74
N GLN A 329 -5.43 6.58 -0.99
CA GLN A 329 -4.25 6.62 -0.12
C GLN A 329 -3.70 8.06 0.06
N ALA A 330 -3.73 8.87 -1.00
CA ALA A 330 -3.33 10.26 -0.94
C ALA A 330 -4.32 11.14 -0.15
N LEU A 331 -5.63 10.88 -0.28
CA LEU A 331 -6.68 11.58 0.45
C LEU A 331 -6.68 11.24 1.95
N VAL A 332 -6.46 9.98 2.31
CA VAL A 332 -6.37 9.56 3.72
C VAL A 332 -5.31 10.35 4.48
N ARG A 333 -4.18 10.67 3.84
CA ARG A 333 -3.10 11.48 4.44
C ARG A 333 -3.52 12.93 4.75
N GLN A 334 -4.64 13.41 4.19
CA GLN A 334 -5.17 14.77 4.41
C GLN A 334 -6.21 14.81 5.52
N VAL A 335 -6.65 13.67 6.05
CA VAL A 335 -7.55 13.61 7.21
C VAL A 335 -6.86 14.30 8.38
N HIS A 336 -7.52 15.28 8.95
CA HIS A 336 -6.99 16.11 10.02
C HIS A 336 -6.79 15.33 11.33
N ILE A 337 -5.67 15.58 11.99
CA ILE A 337 -5.37 15.05 13.32
C ILE A 337 -4.97 16.21 14.22
N SER A 338 -5.76 16.45 15.27
CA SER A 338 -5.46 17.48 16.25
C SER A 338 -4.26 17.10 17.12
N ASP A 339 -3.65 18.10 17.76
CA ASP A 339 -2.52 17.84 18.66
C ASP A 339 -2.94 17.02 19.88
N ASP A 340 -4.16 17.20 20.38
CA ASP A 340 -4.73 16.37 21.47
C ASP A 340 -4.78 14.88 21.09
N ILE A 341 -5.13 14.56 19.85
CA ILE A 341 -5.12 13.18 19.34
C ILE A 341 -3.70 12.65 19.20
N LYS A 342 -2.75 13.45 18.73
CA LYS A 342 -1.32 13.07 18.68
C LYS A 342 -0.78 12.79 20.07
N ASP A 343 -1.09 13.65 21.04
CA ASP A 343 -0.72 13.47 22.44
C ASP A 343 -1.32 12.19 23.04
N TYR A 344 -2.58 11.89 22.70
CA TYR A 344 -3.24 10.67 23.14
C TYR A 344 -2.54 9.42 22.57
N ILE A 345 -2.21 9.41 21.27
CA ILE A 345 -1.45 8.32 20.64
C ILE A 345 -0.11 8.13 21.33
N VAL A 346 0.63 9.23 21.57
CA VAL A 346 1.95 9.17 22.20
C VAL A 346 1.86 8.66 23.63
N LYS A 347 0.87 9.11 24.41
CA LYS A 347 0.62 8.62 25.79
C LYS A 347 0.32 7.14 25.79
N LEU A 348 -0.56 6.67 24.89
CA LEU A 348 -0.92 5.27 24.76
C LEU A 348 0.31 4.40 24.47
N VAL A 349 1.06 4.76 23.42
CA VAL A 349 2.27 4.02 23.01
C VAL A 349 3.37 4.07 24.08
N SER A 350 3.55 5.21 24.75
CA SER A 350 4.53 5.34 25.83
C SER A 350 4.17 4.51 27.05
N ALA A 351 2.88 4.34 27.36
CA ALA A 351 2.41 3.50 28.44
C ALA A 351 2.77 2.03 28.22
N THR A 352 2.74 1.54 26.98
CA THR A 352 3.18 0.16 26.67
C THR A 352 4.63 -0.09 27.04
N ARG A 353 5.53 0.89 26.88
CA ARG A 353 6.96 0.78 27.23
C ARG A 353 7.23 0.73 28.73
N LYS A 354 6.28 1.19 29.53
CA LYS A 354 6.41 1.28 31.00
C LYS A 354 5.61 0.21 31.73
N HIS A 355 4.81 -0.56 31.02
CA HIS A 355 3.94 -1.56 31.63
C HIS A 355 4.73 -2.74 32.20
N PRO A 356 4.53 -3.13 33.47
CA PRO A 356 5.32 -4.15 34.14
C PRO A 356 5.24 -5.54 33.49
N ALA A 357 4.09 -5.89 32.89
CA ALA A 357 3.87 -7.16 32.23
C ALA A 357 4.57 -7.30 30.87
N LEU A 358 5.00 -6.20 30.23
CA LEU A 358 5.60 -6.24 28.91
C LEU A 358 7.13 -6.33 28.99
N ALA A 359 7.70 -7.26 28.21
CA ALA A 359 9.13 -7.34 27.94
C ALA A 359 9.54 -6.29 26.92
N THR A 360 8.75 -6.16 25.84
CA THR A 360 8.94 -5.18 24.76
C THR A 360 7.65 -4.38 24.59
N GLY A 361 7.74 -3.04 24.66
CA GLY A 361 6.65 -2.13 24.33
C GLY A 361 6.76 -1.59 22.89
N CYS A 362 5.73 -0.91 22.43
CA CYS A 362 5.63 -0.40 21.07
C CYS A 362 6.70 0.64 20.71
N SER A 363 7.24 0.57 19.49
CA SER A 363 8.19 1.51 18.91
C SER A 363 7.51 2.83 18.45
N PRO A 364 8.25 3.90 18.11
CA PRO A 364 7.67 5.09 17.47
C PRO A 364 6.98 4.79 16.13
N ARG A 365 7.39 3.72 15.43
CA ARG A 365 6.74 3.24 14.20
C ARG A 365 5.29 2.83 14.47
N ALA A 366 5.01 2.27 15.65
CA ALA A 366 3.65 1.94 16.08
C ALA A 366 2.76 3.18 16.26
N SER A 367 3.30 4.31 16.74
CA SER A 367 2.58 5.59 16.80
C SER A 367 2.18 6.06 15.41
N LEU A 368 3.10 5.98 14.43
CA LEU A 368 2.81 6.34 13.05
C LEU A 368 1.79 5.38 12.41
N ALA A 369 1.88 4.10 12.71
CA ALA A 369 0.91 3.10 12.24
C ALA A 369 -0.49 3.38 12.79
N LEU A 370 -0.62 3.65 14.10
CA LEU A 370 -1.89 3.98 14.73
C LEU A 370 -2.47 5.29 14.20
N MET A 371 -1.63 6.30 13.98
CA MET A 371 -2.04 7.56 13.36
C MET A 371 -2.62 7.33 11.95
N ARG A 372 -1.90 6.61 11.09
CA ARG A 372 -2.32 6.36 9.70
C ARG A 372 -3.59 5.52 9.60
N THR A 373 -3.69 4.47 10.40
CA THR A 373 -4.90 3.63 10.44
C THR A 373 -6.11 4.38 10.96
N SER A 374 -5.92 5.28 11.94
CA SER A 374 -7.01 6.13 12.44
C SER A 374 -7.48 7.15 11.41
N GLN A 375 -6.57 7.70 10.60
CA GLN A 375 -6.93 8.50 9.43
C GLN A 375 -7.74 7.66 8.42
N GLY A 376 -7.31 6.42 8.16
CA GLY A 376 -8.03 5.47 7.32
C GLY A 376 -9.43 5.12 7.84
N LEU A 377 -9.59 4.92 9.16
CA LEU A 377 -10.89 4.65 9.77
C LEU A 377 -11.82 5.88 9.71
N ALA A 378 -11.30 7.08 9.98
CA ALA A 378 -12.08 8.31 9.84
C ALA A 378 -12.55 8.48 8.39
N ALA A 379 -11.66 8.26 7.43
CA ALA A 379 -11.96 8.30 6.00
C ALA A 379 -13.00 7.23 5.58
N PHE A 380 -12.90 6.02 6.11
CA PHE A 380 -13.87 4.94 5.88
C PHE A 380 -15.29 5.35 6.26
N TYR A 381 -15.43 6.17 7.31
CA TYR A 381 -16.72 6.73 7.75
C TYR A 381 -17.04 8.11 7.14
N GLY A 382 -16.36 8.53 6.07
CA GLY A 382 -16.58 9.82 5.41
C GLY A 382 -16.15 11.05 6.21
N ARG A 383 -15.41 10.87 7.33
CA ARG A 383 -14.96 11.97 8.17
C ARG A 383 -13.61 12.53 7.72
N LYS A 384 -13.47 13.85 7.78
CA LYS A 384 -12.23 14.58 7.44
C LYS A 384 -11.31 14.80 8.66
N TYR A 385 -11.65 14.23 9.80
CA TYR A 385 -10.89 14.34 11.05
C TYR A 385 -10.98 13.08 11.89
N VAL A 386 -9.94 12.80 12.66
CA VAL A 386 -9.84 11.66 13.58
C VAL A 386 -10.44 12.02 14.94
N ILE A 387 -11.16 11.07 15.54
CA ILE A 387 -11.72 11.18 16.89
C ILE A 387 -11.06 10.15 17.82
N PRO A 388 -11.08 10.35 19.16
CA PRO A 388 -10.48 9.43 20.12
C PRO A 388 -10.97 7.98 20.02
N ARG A 389 -12.24 7.79 19.66
CA ARG A 389 -12.82 6.47 19.45
C ARG A 389 -12.09 5.67 18.37
N ASP A 390 -11.61 6.34 17.30
CA ASP A 390 -10.86 5.69 16.21
C ASP A 390 -9.56 5.09 16.74
N ILE A 391 -8.86 5.82 17.61
CA ILE A 391 -7.62 5.35 18.24
C ILE A 391 -7.89 4.12 19.11
N ARG A 392 -8.93 4.16 19.97
CA ARG A 392 -9.28 3.04 20.83
C ARG A 392 -9.65 1.79 20.06
N GLU A 393 -10.46 1.94 19.01
CA GLU A 393 -10.94 0.84 18.19
C GLU A 393 -9.80 0.13 17.44
N LEU A 394 -8.81 0.89 16.99
CA LEU A 394 -7.70 0.38 16.20
C LEU A 394 -6.46 0.03 17.04
N ALA A 395 -6.43 0.38 18.33
CA ALA A 395 -5.27 0.13 19.18
C ALA A 395 -4.88 -1.36 19.20
N VAL A 396 -5.82 -2.27 19.44
CA VAL A 396 -5.53 -3.71 19.50
C VAL A 396 -5.02 -4.24 18.15
N PRO A 397 -5.74 -4.10 17.02
CA PRO A 397 -5.26 -4.63 15.75
C PRO A 397 -3.95 -4.00 15.26
N VAL A 398 -3.60 -2.78 15.71
CA VAL A 398 -2.38 -2.08 15.29
C VAL A 398 -1.22 -2.30 16.25
N LEU A 399 -1.44 -2.40 17.56
CA LEU A 399 -0.36 -2.40 18.54
C LEU A 399 -0.07 -3.77 19.15
N ALA A 400 -1.07 -4.65 19.29
CA ALA A 400 -0.90 -5.89 20.06
C ALA A 400 0.20 -6.83 19.51
N HIS A 401 0.39 -6.88 18.18
CA HIS A 401 1.43 -7.71 17.55
C HIS A 401 2.84 -7.09 17.59
N ARG A 402 2.99 -5.89 18.16
CA ARG A 402 4.24 -5.15 18.33
C ARG A 402 4.75 -5.18 19.78
N MET A 403 4.14 -5.98 20.61
CA MET A 403 4.46 -6.11 22.04
C MET A 403 4.70 -7.56 22.40
N THR A 404 5.51 -7.79 23.43
CA THR A 404 5.81 -9.12 23.96
C THR A 404 5.60 -9.15 25.46
N LEU A 405 4.92 -10.17 25.96
CA LEU A 405 4.75 -10.43 27.38
C LEU A 405 6.06 -10.94 28.03
N LYS A 406 6.26 -10.64 29.30
CA LYS A 406 7.28 -11.30 30.12
C LYS A 406 6.80 -12.70 30.50
N LEU A 407 7.71 -13.69 30.48
CA LEU A 407 7.42 -15.07 30.90
C LEU A 407 6.74 -15.17 32.30
N ARG A 408 7.05 -14.26 33.22
CA ARG A 408 6.45 -14.21 34.57
C ARG A 408 5.05 -13.60 34.60
N ALA A 409 4.64 -12.91 33.55
CA ALA A 409 3.34 -12.27 33.45
C ALA A 409 2.30 -13.15 32.74
N GLU A 410 2.73 -14.28 32.15
CA GLU A 410 1.86 -15.28 31.49
C GLU A 410 0.90 -16.03 32.45
N GLY A 411 0.69 -15.56 33.64
CA GLY A 411 -0.29 -16.10 34.60
C GLY A 411 -1.34 -15.08 35.03
N GLU A 412 -1.03 -13.79 34.81
CA GLU A 412 -1.94 -12.68 35.12
C GLU A 412 -2.63 -12.15 33.85
N TRP A 413 -2.00 -12.37 32.69
CA TRP A 413 -2.43 -11.86 31.39
C TRP A 413 -2.41 -12.98 30.35
N GLU A 414 -3.53 -13.20 29.66
CA GLU A 414 -3.63 -14.24 28.62
C GLU A 414 -2.96 -13.78 27.32
N SER A 415 -2.99 -12.47 27.03
CA SER A 415 -2.46 -11.92 25.78
C SER A 415 -1.96 -10.48 25.92
N THR A 416 -1.18 -10.03 24.91
CA THR A 416 -0.81 -8.62 24.77
C THR A 416 -2.02 -7.72 24.54
N SER A 417 -3.13 -8.27 24.02
CA SER A 417 -4.38 -7.53 23.82
C SER A 417 -5.01 -7.13 25.16
N ASP A 418 -4.99 -8.01 26.17
CA ASP A 418 -5.55 -7.76 27.49
C ASP A 418 -4.79 -6.64 28.21
N VAL A 419 -3.45 -6.67 28.10
CA VAL A 419 -2.59 -5.59 28.64
C VAL A 419 -2.92 -4.26 27.96
N LEU A 420 -3.17 -4.29 26.65
CA LEU A 420 -3.47 -3.07 25.91
C LEU A 420 -4.85 -2.52 26.27
N GLU A 421 -5.84 -3.37 26.46
CA GLU A 421 -7.19 -2.96 26.91
C GLU A 421 -7.14 -2.32 28.31
N GLU A 422 -6.33 -2.85 29.24
CA GLU A 422 -6.08 -2.21 30.52
C GLU A 422 -5.45 -0.82 30.36
N ILE A 423 -4.41 -0.71 29.52
CA ILE A 423 -3.74 0.58 29.25
C ILE A 423 -4.73 1.60 28.70
N ILE A 424 -5.57 1.19 27.71
CA ILE A 424 -6.60 2.03 27.11
C ILE A 424 -7.62 2.51 28.17
N GLY A 425 -8.01 1.62 29.08
CA GLY A 425 -8.94 1.95 30.17
C GLY A 425 -8.38 2.94 31.19
N LYS A 426 -7.06 2.96 31.39
CA LYS A 426 -6.38 3.84 32.36
C LYS A 426 -6.02 5.22 31.82
N ILE A 427 -5.95 5.38 30.50
CA ILE A 427 -5.57 6.66 29.89
C ILE A 427 -6.83 7.46 29.54
N PRO A 428 -7.11 8.56 30.27
CA PRO A 428 -8.26 9.38 29.98
C PRO A 428 -8.10 10.10 28.62
N VAL A 429 -9.19 10.20 27.91
CA VAL A 429 -9.26 11.01 26.69
C VAL A 429 -9.50 12.44 27.08
N ALA A 430 -8.61 13.34 26.70
CA ALA A 430 -8.87 14.77 26.84
C ALA A 430 -10.04 15.16 25.92
N ASN A 431 -11.16 15.62 26.52
CA ASN A 431 -12.32 16.23 25.84
C ASN A 431 -13.13 15.33 24.89
N GLU A 432 -13.83 14.29 25.41
CA GLU A 432 -14.94 13.66 24.67
C GLU A 432 -16.12 14.62 24.43
N GLU A 433 -16.25 15.69 25.21
CA GLU A 433 -17.41 16.61 25.18
C GLU A 433 -17.28 17.79 24.17
N LYS A 434 -16.14 17.97 23.49
CA LYS A 434 -15.92 19.12 22.58
C LYS A 434 -15.90 18.78 21.08
N SER A 435 -16.29 17.55 20.73
CA SER A 435 -16.28 17.10 19.32
C SER A 435 -17.69 16.79 18.83
N ILE A 436 -18.62 17.72 19.00
CA ILE A 436 -19.93 17.72 18.30
C ILE A 436 -20.03 19.00 17.48
#